data_ad4a2c2d476f3c2748634be5ed5947c4
#
_entry.id   ad4a2c2d476f3c2748634be5ed5947c4
#
_cell.length_a   1.000
_cell.length_b   1.000
_cell.length_c   1.000
_cell.angle_alpha   90.00
_cell.angle_beta   90.00
_cell.angle_gamma   90.00
#
_symmetry.space_group_name_H-M   'P 1'
#
loop_
_entity.id
_entity.type
_entity.pdbx_description
1 polymer ?
#
loop_
_entity_poly.entity_id
_entity_poly.type
_entity_poly.pdbx_seq_one_letter_code
_entity_poly.pdbx_strand_id
1 'polypeptide(L)'
;GENLVAPLPNFPVVRDLIVDKTKVTDRVAATMRRQRAKALTAEDLAVPVDPELYAKMDPLEHCSRCCVCTANCPVVAEKGLKKFAGPTQLIAIALRHYDPYDQGDRVIEAVQAGLFECIQCGACDEVCKALEIDHLGTWADLRAAAEERGLA
;
A
#
# COMPACT_ATOMS: atom_id res chain seq x y z
N GLY A 1 29.37 -12.30 -16.68
CA GLY A 1 28.34 -13.07 -15.99
C GLY A 1 27.04 -13.04 -16.78
N GLU A 2 26.30 -14.14 -16.83
CA GLU A 2 24.97 -14.18 -17.45
C GLU A 2 23.97 -13.45 -16.55
N ASN A 3 23.16 -12.58 -17.15
CA ASN A 3 22.04 -11.93 -16.47
C ASN A 3 20.78 -12.76 -16.71
N LEU A 4 20.22 -13.34 -15.65
CA LEU A 4 18.94 -14.02 -15.71
C LEU A 4 17.79 -13.01 -15.60
N VAL A 5 16.91 -12.99 -16.59
CA VAL A 5 15.68 -12.19 -16.57
C VAL A 5 14.51 -13.15 -16.43
N ALA A 6 13.66 -12.91 -15.44
CA ALA A 6 12.50 -13.74 -15.13
C ALA A 6 11.25 -12.87 -14.93
N PRO A 7 10.03 -13.41 -15.13
CA PRO A 7 8.80 -12.70 -14.80
C PRO A 7 8.72 -12.39 -13.31
N LEU A 8 7.97 -11.35 -12.94
CA LEU A 8 7.74 -11.01 -11.52
C LEU A 8 7.14 -12.22 -10.78
N PRO A 9 7.78 -12.70 -9.69
CA PRO A 9 7.24 -13.78 -8.89
C PRO A 9 5.90 -13.40 -8.22
N ASN A 10 5.16 -14.38 -7.72
CA ASN A 10 3.88 -14.22 -7.04
C ASN A 10 2.73 -13.68 -7.92
N PHE A 11 2.95 -13.53 -9.23
CA PHE A 11 1.91 -13.19 -10.19
C PHE A 11 1.78 -14.28 -11.27
N PRO A 12 0.54 -14.56 -11.75
CA PRO A 12 0.35 -15.48 -12.87
C PRO A 12 1.06 -14.98 -14.11
N VAL A 13 1.84 -15.85 -14.75
CA VAL A 13 2.48 -15.54 -16.04
C VAL A 13 1.45 -15.64 -17.16
N VAL A 14 1.32 -14.58 -17.94
CA VAL A 14 0.45 -14.58 -19.14
C VAL A 14 1.25 -15.11 -20.34
N ARG A 15 2.44 -14.56 -20.57
CA ARG A 15 3.38 -14.98 -21.61
C ARG A 15 4.75 -14.34 -21.37
N ASP A 16 5.81 -15.12 -21.49
CA ASP A 16 7.20 -14.68 -21.34
C ASP A 16 7.41 -13.92 -20.01
N LEU A 17 7.73 -12.64 -20.05
CA LEU A 17 7.91 -11.77 -18.89
C LEU A 17 6.63 -11.03 -18.47
N ILE A 18 5.53 -11.22 -19.20
CA ILE A 18 4.25 -10.54 -18.93
C ILE A 18 3.50 -11.32 -17.85
N VAL A 19 3.15 -10.63 -16.78
CA VAL A 19 2.38 -11.18 -15.66
C VAL A 19 1.02 -10.48 -15.50
N ASP A 20 0.04 -11.20 -14.99
CA ASP A 20 -1.27 -10.64 -14.67
C ASP A 20 -1.25 -10.01 -13.27
N LYS A 21 -1.31 -8.69 -13.22
CA LYS A 21 -1.39 -7.87 -11.98
C LYS A 21 -2.80 -7.36 -11.69
N THR A 22 -3.80 -7.75 -12.49
CA THR A 22 -5.16 -7.19 -12.44
C THR A 22 -5.74 -7.19 -11.03
N LYS A 23 -5.59 -8.28 -10.27
CA LYS A 23 -6.10 -8.36 -8.89
C LYS A 23 -5.52 -7.29 -7.95
N VAL A 24 -4.25 -6.95 -8.11
CA VAL A 24 -3.61 -5.92 -7.27
C VAL A 24 -3.97 -4.53 -7.81
N THR A 25 -3.89 -4.32 -9.12
CA THR A 25 -4.16 -3.02 -9.73
C THR A 25 -5.60 -2.56 -9.53
N ASP A 26 -6.58 -3.46 -9.62
CA ASP A 26 -7.99 -3.13 -9.39
C ASP A 26 -8.26 -2.74 -7.94
N ARG A 27 -7.67 -3.47 -6.98
CA ARG A 27 -7.78 -3.12 -5.55
C ARG A 27 -7.15 -1.75 -5.27
N VAL A 28 -5.93 -1.54 -5.76
CA VAL A 28 -5.25 -0.24 -5.63
C VAL A 28 -6.09 0.88 -6.24
N ALA A 29 -6.64 0.68 -7.43
CA ALA A 29 -7.49 1.67 -8.10
C ALA A 29 -8.77 1.98 -7.29
N ALA A 30 -9.38 0.97 -6.66
CA ALA A 30 -10.53 1.16 -5.80
C ALA A 30 -10.18 1.96 -4.54
N THR A 31 -9.09 1.59 -3.85
CA THR A 31 -8.59 2.29 -2.65
C THR A 31 -8.17 3.73 -2.93
N MET A 32 -7.57 3.99 -4.11
CA MET A 32 -7.11 5.34 -4.49
C MET A 32 -8.26 6.35 -4.67
N ARG A 33 -9.50 5.89 -4.76
CA ARG A 33 -10.66 6.77 -4.75
C ARG A 33 -10.90 7.28 -3.34
N ARG A 34 -10.88 8.62 -3.18
CA ARG A 34 -11.27 9.24 -1.91
C ARG A 34 -12.70 8.90 -1.56
N GLN A 35 -12.93 8.49 -0.33
CA GLN A 35 -14.26 8.26 0.22
C GLN A 35 -14.73 9.56 0.88
N ARG A 36 -15.79 10.16 0.37
CA ARG A 36 -16.35 11.42 0.90
C ARG A 36 -17.86 11.42 0.78
N ALA A 37 -18.50 11.94 1.82
CA ALA A 37 -19.95 12.15 1.81
C ALA A 37 -20.37 13.34 0.91
N LYS A 38 -19.48 14.32 0.74
CA LYS A 38 -19.70 15.54 -0.04
C LYS A 38 -18.50 15.83 -0.96
N ALA A 39 -18.74 16.55 -2.04
CA ALA A 39 -17.66 17.15 -2.82
C ALA A 39 -16.88 18.16 -1.97
N LEU A 40 -15.57 18.31 -2.25
CA LEU A 40 -14.74 19.35 -1.63
C LEU A 40 -15.23 20.73 -2.00
N THR A 41 -15.37 21.60 -1.02
CA THR A 41 -15.65 23.02 -1.21
C THR A 41 -14.36 23.84 -1.25
N ALA A 42 -14.44 25.09 -1.68
CA ALA A 42 -13.31 26.00 -1.63
C ALA A 42 -12.84 26.26 -0.17
N GLU A 43 -13.76 26.22 0.78
CA GLU A 43 -13.45 26.37 2.21
C GLU A 43 -12.67 25.15 2.74
N ASP A 44 -13.05 23.93 2.35
CA ASP A 44 -12.29 22.71 2.70
C ASP A 44 -10.83 22.79 2.19
N LEU A 45 -10.64 23.33 0.97
CA LEU A 45 -9.34 23.44 0.35
C LEU A 45 -8.48 24.61 0.89
N ALA A 46 -9.11 25.58 1.56
CA ALA A 46 -8.43 26.71 2.19
C ALA A 46 -7.79 26.34 3.54
N VAL A 47 -8.17 25.21 4.14
CA VAL A 47 -7.56 24.73 5.39
C VAL A 47 -6.16 24.22 5.11
N PRO A 48 -5.11 24.76 5.76
CA PRO A 48 -3.75 24.25 5.61
C PRO A 48 -3.67 22.77 6.00
N VAL A 49 -2.97 21.96 5.21
CA VAL A 49 -2.66 20.59 5.57
C VAL A 49 -1.62 20.58 6.68
N ASP A 50 -1.82 19.73 7.68
CA ASP A 50 -0.85 19.50 8.74
C ASP A 50 0.50 19.07 8.14
N PRO A 51 1.61 19.78 8.42
CA PRO A 51 2.93 19.43 7.90
C PRO A 51 3.40 18.01 8.28
N GLU A 52 3.06 17.52 9.48
CA GLU A 52 3.43 16.16 9.92
C GLU A 52 2.67 15.10 9.11
N LEU A 53 1.39 15.34 8.88
CA LEU A 53 0.56 14.47 8.05
C LEU A 53 1.06 14.46 6.59
N TYR A 54 1.40 15.65 6.07
CA TYR A 54 1.96 15.78 4.72
C TYR A 54 3.29 15.03 4.59
N ALA A 55 4.18 15.15 5.57
CA ALA A 55 5.48 14.45 5.57
C ALA A 55 5.35 12.92 5.54
N LYS A 56 4.27 12.37 6.11
CA LYS A 56 3.95 10.94 6.03
C LYS A 56 3.34 10.55 4.68
N MET A 57 2.57 11.44 4.07
CA MET A 57 1.85 11.20 2.82
C MET A 57 2.77 11.32 1.60
N ASP A 58 3.60 12.36 1.55
CA ASP A 58 4.41 12.73 0.39
C ASP A 58 5.29 11.59 -0.15
N PRO A 59 6.08 10.85 0.66
CA PRO A 59 6.86 9.72 0.16
C PRO A 59 6.01 8.63 -0.49
N LEU A 60 4.78 8.42 -0.03
CA LEU A 60 3.88 7.39 -0.55
C LEU A 60 3.31 7.75 -1.94
N GLU A 61 3.23 9.04 -2.27
CA GLU A 61 2.83 9.52 -3.60
C GLU A 61 3.85 9.10 -4.69
N HIS A 62 5.12 8.88 -4.32
CA HIS A 62 6.16 8.44 -5.25
C HIS A 62 6.05 6.96 -5.64
N CYS A 63 5.09 6.23 -5.08
CA CYS A 63 4.84 4.83 -5.43
C CYS A 63 4.35 4.71 -6.89
N SER A 64 5.20 4.18 -7.77
CA SER A 64 4.86 3.92 -9.18
C SER A 64 3.91 2.73 -9.39
N ARG A 65 3.52 2.03 -8.32
CA ARG A 65 2.65 0.84 -8.33
C ARG A 65 3.18 -0.28 -9.23
N CYS A 66 4.50 -0.40 -9.30
CA CYS A 66 5.18 -1.41 -10.13
C CYS A 66 4.94 -2.85 -9.63
N CYS A 67 4.50 -3.02 -8.38
CA CYS A 67 4.27 -4.30 -7.70
C CYS A 67 5.52 -5.13 -7.39
N VAL A 68 6.73 -4.58 -7.51
CA VAL A 68 7.97 -5.29 -7.19
C VAL A 68 8.01 -5.70 -5.71
N CYS A 69 7.60 -4.82 -4.79
CA CYS A 69 7.50 -5.14 -3.36
C CYS A 69 6.51 -6.29 -3.08
N THR A 70 5.38 -6.33 -3.76
CA THR A 70 4.40 -7.44 -3.66
C THR A 70 4.95 -8.72 -4.28
N ALA A 71 5.67 -8.62 -5.39
CA ALA A 71 6.30 -9.77 -6.05
C ALA A 71 7.37 -10.44 -5.18
N ASN A 72 8.12 -9.65 -4.39
CA ASN A 72 9.17 -10.17 -3.53
C ASN A 72 8.72 -10.41 -2.07
N CYS A 73 7.42 -10.27 -1.79
CA CYS A 73 6.91 -10.48 -0.43
C CYS A 73 6.79 -11.97 -0.09
N PRO A 74 7.51 -12.47 0.96
CA PRO A 74 7.45 -13.87 1.36
C PRO A 74 6.06 -14.28 1.86
N VAL A 75 5.33 -13.35 2.50
CA VAL A 75 3.98 -13.62 2.99
C VAL A 75 3.00 -13.79 1.82
N VAL A 76 3.15 -12.98 0.76
CA VAL A 76 2.33 -13.16 -0.46
C VAL A 76 2.67 -14.49 -1.14
N ALA A 77 3.96 -14.90 -1.14
CA ALA A 77 4.39 -16.17 -1.70
C ALA A 77 3.75 -17.37 -0.96
N GLU A 78 3.70 -17.30 0.38
CA GLU A 78 3.21 -18.38 1.23
C GLU A 78 1.68 -18.41 1.33
N LYS A 79 1.06 -17.26 1.64
CA LYS A 79 -0.38 -17.18 1.97
C LYS A 79 -1.26 -16.74 0.80
N GLY A 80 -0.66 -16.15 -0.23
CA GLY A 80 -1.33 -15.63 -1.41
C GLY A 80 -2.06 -14.31 -1.19
N LEU A 81 -2.39 -13.63 -2.30
CA LEU A 81 -3.05 -12.32 -2.32
C LEU A 81 -4.47 -12.27 -1.72
N LYS A 82 -5.05 -13.42 -1.40
CA LYS A 82 -6.36 -13.48 -0.72
C LYS A 82 -6.26 -13.22 0.78
N LYS A 83 -5.16 -13.67 1.40
CA LYS A 83 -4.93 -13.52 2.83
C LYS A 83 -4.18 -12.22 3.17
N PHE A 84 -3.22 -11.87 2.32
CA PHE A 84 -2.45 -10.65 2.44
C PHE A 84 -2.42 -9.94 1.09
N ALA A 85 -3.04 -8.77 1.01
CA ALA A 85 -3.15 -8.02 -0.24
C ALA A 85 -1.80 -7.50 -0.78
N GLY A 86 -0.76 -7.57 0.04
CA GLY A 86 0.61 -7.23 -0.30
C GLY A 86 0.98 -5.76 -0.09
N PRO A 87 2.29 -5.45 -0.07
CA PRO A 87 2.80 -4.11 0.20
C PRO A 87 2.24 -3.02 -0.71
N THR A 88 2.09 -3.28 -2.02
CA THR A 88 1.54 -2.29 -2.97
C THR A 88 0.14 -1.82 -2.57
N GLN A 89 -0.70 -2.74 -2.07
CA GLN A 89 -2.04 -2.39 -1.60
C GLN A 89 -1.99 -1.59 -0.30
N LEU A 90 -1.13 -2.00 0.65
CA LEU A 90 -0.98 -1.28 1.91
C LEU A 90 -0.46 0.16 1.72
N ILE A 91 0.43 0.41 0.76
CA ILE A 91 0.85 1.77 0.39
C ILE A 91 -0.36 2.61 -0.07
N ALA A 92 -1.21 2.07 -0.92
CA ALA A 92 -2.40 2.80 -1.38
C ALA A 92 -3.37 3.11 -0.23
N ILE A 93 -3.53 2.19 0.72
CA ILE A 93 -4.36 2.38 1.91
C ILE A 93 -3.75 3.46 2.82
N ALA A 94 -2.44 3.37 3.11
CA ALA A 94 -1.73 4.33 3.94
C ALA A 94 -1.79 5.75 3.34
N LEU A 95 -1.60 5.88 2.03
CA LEU A 95 -1.71 7.15 1.32
C LEU A 95 -3.10 7.77 1.52
N ARG A 96 -4.16 6.98 1.49
CA ARG A 96 -5.52 7.47 1.78
C ARG A 96 -5.77 7.67 3.28
N HIS A 97 -5.10 6.92 4.15
CA HIS A 97 -5.16 7.12 5.60
C HIS A 97 -4.60 8.49 6.02
N TYR A 98 -3.50 8.92 5.40
CA TYR A 98 -2.88 10.21 5.65
C TYR A 98 -3.49 11.35 4.83
N ASP A 99 -4.36 11.08 3.87
CA ASP A 99 -5.02 12.10 3.06
C ASP A 99 -6.09 12.84 3.88
N PRO A 100 -5.90 14.14 4.21
CA PRO A 100 -6.85 14.88 5.04
C PRO A 100 -8.23 15.04 4.41
N TYR A 101 -8.32 14.80 3.11
CA TYR A 101 -9.56 14.89 2.35
C TYR A 101 -10.26 13.55 2.16
N ASP A 102 -9.71 12.46 2.65
CA ASP A 102 -10.36 11.13 2.67
C ASP A 102 -11.13 10.94 3.99
N GLN A 103 -12.33 10.39 3.90
CA GLN A 103 -13.20 10.10 5.05
C GLN A 103 -13.43 8.60 5.23
N GLY A 104 -12.74 7.78 4.44
CA GLY A 104 -12.83 6.33 4.51
C GLY A 104 -12.16 5.78 5.77
N ASP A 105 -12.68 4.70 6.30
CA ASP A 105 -12.04 3.97 7.40
C ASP A 105 -10.88 3.11 6.85
N ARG A 106 -9.74 3.75 6.65
CA ARG A 106 -8.58 3.13 6.05
C ARG A 106 -7.85 2.18 7.00
N VAL A 107 -8.05 2.34 8.31
CA VAL A 107 -7.51 1.40 9.30
C VAL A 107 -8.23 0.05 9.19
N ILE A 108 -9.55 0.05 9.14
CA ILE A 108 -10.32 -1.19 8.90
C ILE A 108 -9.95 -1.80 7.55
N GLU A 109 -9.81 -0.99 6.49
CA GLU A 109 -9.39 -1.48 5.19
C GLU A 109 -8.01 -2.15 5.24
N ALA A 110 -7.05 -1.58 6.00
CA ALA A 110 -5.72 -2.16 6.18
C ALA A 110 -5.78 -3.52 6.91
N VAL A 111 -6.56 -3.61 7.97
CA VAL A 111 -6.78 -4.87 8.72
C VAL A 111 -7.38 -5.94 7.80
N GLN A 112 -8.42 -5.59 7.03
CA GLN A 112 -9.06 -6.48 6.06
C GLN A 112 -8.12 -6.89 4.92
N ALA A 113 -7.17 -6.02 4.55
CA ALA A 113 -6.12 -6.31 3.58
C ALA A 113 -5.02 -7.24 4.13
N GLY A 114 -5.09 -7.62 5.41
CA GLY A 114 -4.15 -8.52 6.08
C GLY A 114 -2.95 -7.79 6.68
N LEU A 115 -3.11 -6.58 7.22
CA LEU A 115 -2.03 -5.81 7.85
C LEU A 115 -1.25 -6.64 8.88
N PHE A 116 -1.94 -7.44 9.70
CA PHE A 116 -1.33 -8.28 10.73
C PHE A 116 -0.72 -9.58 10.21
N GLU A 117 -0.97 -9.95 8.95
CA GLU A 117 -0.27 -11.06 8.28
C GLU A 117 1.18 -10.69 7.92
N CYS A 118 1.49 -9.39 7.81
CA CYS A 118 2.83 -8.92 7.52
C CYS A 118 3.79 -9.24 8.67
N ILE A 119 4.88 -9.96 8.38
CA ILE A 119 5.90 -10.34 9.36
C ILE A 119 7.00 -9.28 9.56
N GLN A 120 6.84 -8.12 8.97
CA GLN A 120 7.78 -6.98 9.07
C GLN A 120 9.25 -7.32 8.70
N CYS A 121 9.44 -8.17 7.70
CA CYS A 121 10.76 -8.65 7.29
C CYS A 121 11.63 -7.63 6.53
N GLY A 122 11.08 -6.50 6.09
CA GLY A 122 11.82 -5.47 5.34
C GLY A 122 12.04 -5.73 3.86
N ALA A 123 11.70 -6.90 3.32
CA ALA A 123 11.93 -7.24 1.91
C ALA A 123 11.30 -6.23 0.92
N CYS A 124 10.21 -5.55 1.31
CA CYS A 124 9.58 -4.51 0.50
C CYS A 124 10.43 -3.24 0.41
N ASP A 125 11.12 -2.85 1.50
CA ASP A 125 12.04 -1.71 1.51
C ASP A 125 13.29 -1.99 0.68
N GLU A 126 13.87 -3.18 0.79
CA GLU A 126 15.08 -3.58 0.05
C GLU A 126 14.90 -3.52 -1.46
N VAL A 127 13.72 -3.89 -1.98
CA VAL A 127 13.46 -3.96 -3.42
C VAL A 127 12.81 -2.69 -3.98
N CYS A 128 12.37 -1.76 -3.13
CA CYS A 128 11.72 -0.54 -3.57
C CYS A 128 12.71 0.38 -4.30
N LYS A 129 12.28 0.92 -5.45
CA LYS A 129 13.07 1.89 -6.21
C LYS A 129 12.69 3.34 -5.91
N ALA A 130 11.55 3.56 -5.27
CA ALA A 130 11.19 4.84 -4.68
C ALA A 130 11.81 4.90 -3.27
N LEU A 131 13.06 5.30 -3.20
CA LEU A 131 13.94 5.20 -2.01
C LEU A 131 13.45 5.94 -0.77
N GLU A 132 12.43 6.76 -0.90
CA GLU A 132 11.87 7.59 0.18
C GLU A 132 10.73 6.90 0.93
N ILE A 133 10.24 5.77 0.43
CA ILE A 133 9.12 5.05 1.06
C ILE A 133 9.66 4.17 2.19
N ASP A 134 9.32 4.53 3.43
CA ASP A 134 9.49 3.67 4.60
C ASP A 134 8.26 2.78 4.77
N HIS A 135 8.32 1.56 4.24
CA HIS A 135 7.23 0.61 4.35
C HIS A 135 7.04 0.16 5.79
N LEU A 136 8.11 -0.17 6.51
CA LEU A 136 8.00 -0.71 7.86
C LEU A 136 7.47 0.32 8.85
N GLY A 137 7.94 1.57 8.78
CA GLY A 137 7.39 2.66 9.59
C GLY A 137 5.91 2.91 9.26
N THR A 138 5.55 2.90 7.99
CA THR A 138 4.14 3.04 7.56
C THR A 138 3.26 1.91 8.11
N TRP A 139 3.75 0.65 8.10
CA TRP A 139 3.00 -0.48 8.69
C TRP A 139 2.89 -0.37 10.20
N ALA A 140 3.93 0.11 10.87
CA ALA A 140 3.90 0.33 12.31
C ALA A 140 2.84 1.37 12.69
N ASP A 141 2.74 2.48 11.97
CA ASP A 141 1.71 3.51 12.19
C ASP A 141 0.29 2.95 12.00
N LEU A 142 0.04 2.21 10.91
CA LEU A 142 -1.27 1.60 10.68
C LEU A 142 -1.63 0.56 11.76
N ARG A 143 -0.65 -0.21 12.23
CA ARG A 143 -0.87 -1.18 13.32
C ARG A 143 -1.18 -0.47 14.63
N ALA A 144 -0.42 0.54 14.99
CA ALA A 144 -0.70 1.34 16.19
C ALA A 144 -2.13 1.91 16.18
N ALA A 145 -2.55 2.49 15.03
CA ALA A 145 -3.90 2.98 14.86
C ALA A 145 -4.98 1.88 14.95
N ALA A 146 -4.68 0.66 14.50
CA ALA A 146 -5.58 -0.48 14.61
C ALA A 146 -5.66 -1.00 16.06
N GLU A 147 -4.53 -1.11 16.76
CA GLU A 147 -4.43 -1.55 18.15
C GLU A 147 -5.16 -0.59 19.11
N GLU A 148 -4.99 0.73 18.93
CA GLU A 148 -5.72 1.75 19.69
C GLU A 148 -7.25 1.60 19.59
N ARG A 149 -7.73 1.03 18.48
CA ARG A 149 -9.14 0.78 18.20
C ARG A 149 -9.60 -0.63 18.56
N GLY A 150 -8.71 -1.47 19.11
CA GLY A 150 -9.01 -2.86 19.45
C GLY A 150 -9.29 -3.76 18.23
N LEU A 151 -8.63 -3.49 17.10
CA LEU A 151 -8.79 -4.22 15.84
C LEU A 151 -7.65 -5.24 15.59
N ALA A 152 -6.77 -5.44 16.55
CA ALA A 152 -5.65 -6.38 16.49
C ALA A 152 -6.04 -7.76 17.03
#